data_85153b2a8cd876d060ef4695028b8707
#
_entry.id   85153b2a8cd876d060ef4695028b8707
#
_cell.length_a   1.000
_cell.length_b   1.000
_cell.length_c   1.000
_cell.angle_alpha   90.00
_cell.angle_beta   90.00
_cell.angle_gamma   90.00
#
_symmetry.space_group_name_H-M   'P 1'
#
loop_
_entity.id
_entity.type
_entity.pdbx_description
1 polymer ?
#
loop_
_entity_poly.entity_id
_entity_poly.type
_entity_poly.pdbx_seq_one_letter_code
_entity_poly.pdbx_strand_id
1 'polypeptide(L)'
;MFPGQGSQYQGMGEEFLGSNSKYRRYFEISGEAAGSDILKIISGSDRDNSLDNTRLSQISIYTLSCALNDYILNDLSINRGCIDTVFGHSLGEYSALYSSGAYSFGEGAKLVGYRGKIMSDADRSAKGMMAAVLGTDLPCYL
;
A
#
# COMPACT_ATOMS: atom_id res chain seq x y z
N MET A 1 2.82 1.49 -12.91
CA MET A 1 1.50 1.25 -12.26
C MET A 1 1.71 0.75 -10.84
N PHE A 2 0.91 1.26 -9.89
CA PHE A 2 0.95 0.85 -8.47
C PHE A 2 -0.21 -0.06 -8.11
N PRO A 3 0.03 -1.12 -7.32
CA PRO A 3 -0.98 -2.10 -6.96
C PRO A 3 -2.00 -1.55 -5.96
N GLY A 4 -3.20 -2.10 -5.98
CA GLY A 4 -4.26 -1.83 -5.02
C GLY A 4 -4.38 -2.88 -3.92
N GLN A 5 -5.39 -2.73 -3.07
CA GLN A 5 -5.74 -3.73 -2.06
C GLN A 5 -6.05 -5.08 -2.72
N GLY A 6 -5.60 -6.16 -2.10
CA GLY A 6 -5.64 -7.52 -2.64
C GLY A 6 -4.30 -8.00 -3.20
N SER A 7 -3.30 -7.11 -3.33
CA SER A 7 -1.95 -7.48 -3.75
C SER A 7 -1.01 -7.85 -2.60
N GLN A 8 -1.46 -7.70 -1.35
CA GLN A 8 -0.67 -8.03 -0.17
C GLN A 8 -0.51 -9.55 0.00
N TYR A 9 0.65 -9.94 0.50
CA TYR A 9 0.93 -11.31 0.92
C TYR A 9 1.95 -11.31 2.06
N GLN A 10 1.92 -12.34 2.88
CA GLN A 10 2.85 -12.48 4.00
C GLN A 10 4.28 -12.62 3.48
N GLY A 11 5.22 -11.90 4.08
CA GLY A 11 6.62 -11.86 3.64
C GLY A 11 6.89 -10.87 2.50
N MET A 12 5.89 -10.11 2.03
CA MET A 12 6.11 -9.12 0.97
C MET A 12 7.19 -8.11 1.36
N GLY A 13 8.19 -7.94 0.49
CA GLY A 13 9.28 -6.99 0.71
C GLY A 13 10.41 -7.47 1.64
N GLU A 14 10.37 -8.66 2.23
CA GLU A 14 11.42 -9.16 3.13
C GLU A 14 12.77 -9.25 2.43
N GLU A 15 12.84 -9.84 1.25
CA GLU A 15 14.07 -9.95 0.48
C GLU A 15 14.63 -8.57 0.11
N PHE A 16 13.75 -7.66 -0.32
CA PHE A 16 14.11 -6.28 -0.63
C PHE A 16 14.71 -5.57 0.60
N LEU A 17 14.04 -5.65 1.74
CA LEU A 17 14.48 -5.00 2.98
C LEU A 17 15.72 -5.65 3.61
N GLY A 18 15.93 -6.93 3.37
CA GLY A 18 17.15 -7.64 3.76
C GLY A 18 18.40 -7.06 3.08
N SER A 19 18.30 -6.75 1.80
CA SER A 19 19.38 -6.16 0.99
C SER A 19 19.45 -4.63 1.07
N ASN A 20 18.35 -3.95 1.44
CA ASN A 20 18.22 -2.51 1.36
C ASN A 20 17.68 -1.90 2.65
N SER A 21 18.43 -2.09 3.75
CA SER A 21 17.99 -1.74 5.12
C SER A 21 17.62 -0.26 5.32
N LYS A 22 18.18 0.65 4.51
CA LYS A 22 17.83 2.09 4.57
C LYS A 22 16.35 2.37 4.31
N TYR A 23 15.67 1.51 3.56
CA TYR A 23 14.24 1.64 3.27
C TYR A 23 13.33 1.20 4.43
N ARG A 24 13.88 0.62 5.51
CA ARG A 24 13.13 0.34 6.75
C ARG A 24 12.49 1.58 7.35
N ARG A 25 13.10 2.76 7.11
CA ARG A 25 12.56 4.04 7.55
C ARG A 25 11.13 4.32 7.06
N TYR A 26 10.77 3.84 5.86
CA TYR A 26 9.40 3.94 5.35
C TYR A 26 8.41 3.19 6.25
N PHE A 27 8.79 2.01 6.70
CA PHE A 27 7.96 1.16 7.57
C PHE A 27 7.83 1.72 8.98
N GLU A 28 8.88 2.37 9.50
CA GLU A 28 8.83 3.07 10.79
C GLU A 28 7.83 4.24 10.75
N ILE A 29 7.92 5.12 9.73
CA ILE A 29 7.01 6.25 9.55
C ILE A 29 5.57 5.76 9.37
N SER A 30 5.36 4.71 8.60
CA SER A 30 4.03 4.12 8.43
C SER A 30 3.51 3.47 9.69
N GLY A 31 4.39 2.88 10.49
CA GLY A 31 4.07 2.32 11.80
C GLY A 31 3.57 3.38 12.76
N GLU A 32 4.23 4.55 12.80
CA GLU A 32 3.76 5.71 13.58
C GLU A 32 2.35 6.15 13.12
N ALA A 33 2.12 6.25 11.81
CA ALA A 33 0.84 6.66 11.25
C ALA A 33 -0.28 5.64 11.49
N ALA A 34 0.04 4.35 11.54
CA ALA A 34 -0.90 3.25 11.76
C ALA A 34 -1.08 2.89 13.24
N GLY A 35 -0.14 3.30 14.11
CA GLY A 35 -0.08 2.83 15.49
C GLY A 35 0.19 1.33 15.60
N SER A 36 0.98 0.77 14.68
CA SER A 36 1.24 -0.67 14.57
C SER A 36 2.59 -0.92 13.89
N ASP A 37 3.29 -1.98 14.25
CA ASP A 37 4.57 -2.36 13.65
C ASP A 37 4.34 -3.04 12.28
N ILE A 38 4.49 -2.27 11.22
CA ILE A 38 4.21 -2.75 9.85
C ILE A 38 5.17 -3.89 9.44
N LEU A 39 6.42 -3.88 9.92
CA LEU A 39 7.36 -4.96 9.62
C LEU A 39 6.91 -6.29 10.24
N LYS A 40 6.42 -6.26 11.49
CA LYS A 40 5.88 -7.46 12.13
C LYS A 40 4.61 -7.96 11.46
N ILE A 41 3.77 -7.05 10.98
CA ILE A 41 2.55 -7.39 10.27
C ILE A 41 2.86 -8.11 8.96
N ILE A 42 3.75 -7.56 8.13
CA ILE A 42 4.10 -8.17 6.85
C ILE A 42 4.84 -9.50 7.00
N SER A 43 5.68 -9.65 8.04
CA SER A 43 6.35 -10.93 8.32
C SER A 43 5.44 -11.99 8.94
N GLY A 44 4.22 -11.61 9.36
CA GLY A 44 3.30 -12.50 10.07
C GLY A 44 3.73 -12.84 11.49
N SER A 45 4.67 -12.09 12.07
CA SER A 45 5.11 -12.27 13.45
C SER A 45 4.26 -11.52 14.47
N ASP A 46 3.38 -10.63 14.02
CA ASP A 46 2.36 -9.99 14.86
C ASP A 46 1.13 -10.90 14.95
N ARG A 47 0.87 -11.46 16.14
CA ARG A 47 -0.23 -12.41 16.37
C ARG A 47 -1.60 -11.73 16.47
N ASP A 48 -1.63 -10.45 16.82
CA ASP A 48 -2.85 -9.70 17.06
C ASP A 48 -3.32 -8.94 15.81
N ASN A 49 -2.42 -8.76 14.83
CA ASN A 49 -2.68 -8.00 13.61
C ASN A 49 -2.24 -8.79 12.38
N SER A 50 -3.06 -8.76 11.34
CA SER A 50 -2.76 -9.44 10.08
C SER A 50 -2.96 -8.54 8.87
N LEU A 51 -2.40 -8.96 7.74
CA LEU A 51 -2.62 -8.33 6.44
C LEU A 51 -4.05 -8.48 5.91
N ASP A 52 -4.89 -9.31 6.55
CA ASP A 52 -6.31 -9.43 6.22
C ASP A 52 -7.11 -8.22 6.70
N ASN A 53 -6.56 -7.48 7.68
CA ASN A 53 -7.18 -6.25 8.14
C ASN A 53 -7.02 -5.15 7.07
N THR A 54 -8.14 -4.64 6.55
CA THR A 54 -8.20 -3.60 5.51
C THR A 54 -7.32 -2.37 5.83
N ARG A 55 -7.29 -1.93 7.08
CA ARG A 55 -6.47 -0.79 7.50
C ARG A 55 -4.98 -1.09 7.37
N LEU A 56 -4.56 -2.28 7.80
CA LEU A 56 -3.15 -2.67 7.85
C LEU A 56 -2.64 -3.10 6.48
N SER A 57 -3.45 -3.78 5.66
CA SER A 57 -3.09 -4.13 4.29
C SER A 57 -2.85 -2.89 3.44
N GLN A 58 -3.72 -1.88 3.54
CA GLN A 58 -3.58 -0.66 2.74
C GLN A 58 -2.27 0.07 3.03
N ILE A 59 -1.96 0.32 4.29
CA ILE A 59 -0.74 1.05 4.63
C ILE A 59 0.52 0.24 4.32
N SER A 60 0.48 -1.08 4.46
CA SER A 60 1.60 -1.96 4.12
C SER A 60 1.91 -1.95 2.62
N ILE A 61 0.89 -2.04 1.75
CA ILE A 61 1.04 -1.96 0.30
C ILE A 61 1.58 -0.58 -0.12
N TYR A 62 1.02 0.51 0.43
CA TYR A 62 1.48 1.87 0.17
C TYR A 62 2.95 2.03 0.52
N THR A 63 3.34 1.58 1.71
CA THR A 63 4.70 1.69 2.24
C THR A 63 5.71 0.98 1.34
N LEU A 64 5.45 -0.27 1.02
CA LEU A 64 6.33 -1.05 0.14
C LEU A 64 6.40 -0.46 -1.27
N SER A 65 5.27 -0.03 -1.82
CA SER A 65 5.20 0.60 -3.15
C SER A 65 6.04 1.86 -3.23
N CYS A 66 5.98 2.73 -2.22
CA CYS A 66 6.78 3.96 -2.18
C CYS A 66 8.27 3.67 -1.96
N ALA A 67 8.60 2.73 -1.08
CA ALA A 67 9.98 2.31 -0.85
C ALA A 67 10.63 1.73 -2.12
N LEU A 68 9.90 0.88 -2.85
CA LEU A 68 10.35 0.33 -4.13
C LEU A 68 10.46 1.40 -5.22
N ASN A 69 9.52 2.35 -5.28
CA ASN A 69 9.60 3.48 -6.20
C ASN A 69 10.90 4.26 -6.00
N ASP A 70 11.23 4.59 -4.77
CA ASP A 70 12.43 5.36 -4.48
C ASP A 70 13.71 4.54 -4.68
N TYR A 71 13.68 3.24 -4.41
CA TYR A 71 14.78 2.36 -4.77
C TYR A 71 15.05 2.35 -6.28
N ILE A 72 14.00 2.21 -7.09
CA ILE A 72 14.12 2.21 -8.55
C ILE A 72 14.69 3.53 -9.06
N LEU A 73 14.20 4.66 -8.54
CA LEU A 73 14.62 5.98 -9.00
C LEU A 73 16.02 6.35 -8.52
N ASN A 74 16.37 6.04 -7.27
CA ASN A 74 17.59 6.53 -6.63
C ASN A 74 18.74 5.52 -6.71
N ASP A 75 18.48 4.23 -6.45
CA ASP A 75 19.54 3.21 -6.38
C ASP A 75 19.80 2.53 -7.71
N LEU A 76 18.75 2.26 -8.48
CA LEU A 76 18.90 1.76 -9.84
C LEU A 76 19.11 2.88 -10.86
N SER A 77 19.11 4.13 -10.40
CA SER A 77 19.38 5.32 -11.22
C SER A 77 18.51 5.41 -12.47
N ILE A 78 17.27 4.92 -12.38
CA ILE A 78 16.31 5.08 -13.49
C ILE A 78 15.93 6.57 -13.58
N ASN A 79 16.24 7.15 -14.73
CA ASN A 79 15.95 8.57 -14.95
C ASN A 79 14.43 8.81 -14.88
N ARG A 80 14.03 9.70 -13.98
CA ARG A 80 12.63 10.10 -13.83
C ARG A 80 12.03 10.64 -15.13
N GLY A 81 12.82 11.25 -15.98
CA GLY A 81 12.40 11.74 -17.31
C GLY A 81 12.01 10.62 -18.30
N CYS A 82 12.30 9.36 -17.97
CA CYS A 82 11.85 8.20 -18.76
C CYS A 82 10.46 7.71 -18.30
N ILE A 83 9.85 8.34 -17.30
CA ILE A 83 8.52 7.97 -16.78
C ILE A 83 7.52 9.02 -17.25
N ASP A 84 6.75 8.69 -18.26
CA ASP A 84 5.73 9.59 -18.82
C ASP A 84 4.50 9.69 -17.91
N THR A 85 4.09 8.56 -17.32
CA THR A 85 2.84 8.49 -16.58
C THR A 85 2.95 7.52 -15.39
N VAL A 86 2.40 7.93 -14.27
CA VAL A 86 2.20 7.09 -13.10
C VAL A 86 0.71 6.97 -12.78
N PHE A 87 0.26 5.76 -12.50
CA PHE A 87 -1.14 5.51 -12.13
C PHE A 87 -1.23 4.31 -11.20
N GLY A 88 -2.34 4.18 -10.51
CA GLY A 88 -2.59 3.11 -9.56
C GLY A 88 -4.06 2.71 -9.54
N HIS A 89 -4.33 1.50 -9.07
CA HIS A 89 -5.68 1.00 -8.86
C HIS A 89 -6.11 1.29 -7.42
N SER A 90 -7.19 2.08 -7.23
CA SER A 90 -7.76 2.37 -5.91
C SER A 90 -6.71 2.88 -4.90
N LEU A 91 -6.24 2.04 -3.99
CA LEU A 91 -5.15 2.38 -3.05
C LEU A 91 -3.87 2.81 -3.79
N GLY A 92 -3.56 2.19 -4.91
CA GLY A 92 -2.38 2.49 -5.71
C GLY A 92 -2.31 3.94 -6.22
N GLU A 93 -3.44 4.64 -6.29
CA GLU A 93 -3.49 6.06 -6.66
C GLU A 93 -2.69 6.92 -5.66
N TYR A 94 -2.70 6.57 -4.38
CA TYR A 94 -1.91 7.26 -3.36
C TYR A 94 -0.41 7.06 -3.58
N SER A 95 0.01 5.88 -3.99
CA SER A 95 1.42 5.63 -4.34
C SER A 95 1.80 6.36 -5.64
N ALA A 96 0.90 6.47 -6.60
CA ALA A 96 1.12 7.23 -7.83
C ALA A 96 1.24 8.74 -7.54
N LEU A 97 0.39 9.30 -6.69
CA LEU A 97 0.48 10.69 -6.25
C LEU A 97 1.79 10.98 -5.49
N TYR A 98 2.24 10.07 -4.62
CA TYR A 98 3.56 10.17 -4.02
C TYR A 98 4.66 10.18 -5.09
N SER A 99 4.64 9.22 -6.01
CA SER A 99 5.63 9.12 -7.09
C SER A 99 5.64 10.35 -7.98
N SER A 100 4.50 11.02 -8.19
CA SER A 100 4.42 12.27 -8.95
C SER A 100 4.93 13.51 -8.18
N GLY A 101 5.17 13.38 -6.87
CA GLY A 101 5.61 14.48 -6.00
C GLY A 101 4.47 15.34 -5.46
N ALA A 102 3.21 14.86 -5.50
CA ALA A 102 2.06 15.62 -5.01
C ALA A 102 2.10 15.86 -3.49
N TYR A 103 2.74 14.96 -2.73
CA TYR A 103 2.94 15.07 -1.28
C TYR A 103 4.14 14.23 -0.82
N SER A 104 4.60 14.49 0.39
CA SER A 104 5.67 13.71 1.02
C SER A 104 5.19 12.31 1.42
N PHE A 105 6.12 11.37 1.58
CA PHE A 105 5.79 10.01 2.04
C PHE A 105 4.98 10.02 3.35
N GLY A 106 5.40 10.83 4.34
CA GLY A 106 4.74 10.87 5.64
C GLY A 106 3.30 11.42 5.58
N GLU A 107 3.04 12.41 4.70
CA GLU A 107 1.67 12.90 4.46
C GLU A 107 0.80 11.83 3.83
N GLY A 108 1.31 11.14 2.81
CA GLY A 108 0.61 10.02 2.19
C GLY A 108 0.37 8.86 3.15
N ALA A 109 1.32 8.52 4.03
CA ALA A 109 1.13 7.49 5.05
C ALA A 109 -0.02 7.83 6.01
N LYS A 110 -0.13 9.10 6.45
CA LYS A 110 -1.25 9.57 7.26
C LYS A 110 -2.58 9.48 6.51
N LEU A 111 -2.62 9.90 5.25
CA LEU A 111 -3.82 9.82 4.40
C LEU A 111 -4.29 8.37 4.22
N VAL A 112 -3.37 7.45 3.89
CA VAL A 112 -3.70 6.04 3.71
C VAL A 112 -4.10 5.38 5.03
N GLY A 113 -3.44 5.71 6.14
CA GLY A 113 -3.82 5.24 7.47
C GLY A 113 -5.24 5.69 7.85
N TYR A 114 -5.59 6.93 7.56
CA TYR A 114 -6.94 7.47 7.78
C TYR A 114 -7.97 6.81 6.86
N ARG A 115 -7.67 6.67 5.56
CA ARG A 115 -8.52 5.95 4.60
C ARG A 115 -8.83 4.54 5.07
N GLY A 116 -7.79 3.78 5.45
CA GLY A 116 -7.94 2.41 5.91
C GLY A 116 -8.82 2.30 7.17
N LYS A 117 -8.69 3.27 8.09
CA LYS A 117 -9.55 3.34 9.28
C LYS A 117 -11.00 3.56 8.91
N ILE A 118 -11.32 4.58 8.09
CA ILE A 118 -12.69 4.87 7.68
C ILE A 118 -13.33 3.68 6.98
N MET A 119 -12.61 3.03 6.06
CA MET A 119 -13.11 1.87 5.34
C MET A 119 -13.36 0.69 6.27
N SER A 120 -12.47 0.42 7.22
CA SER A 120 -12.65 -0.64 8.21
C SER A 120 -13.82 -0.35 9.16
N ASP A 121 -14.02 0.90 9.57
CA ASP A 121 -15.12 1.29 10.42
C ASP A 121 -16.47 1.22 9.69
N ALA A 122 -16.50 1.58 8.40
CA ALA A 122 -17.69 1.45 7.55
C ALA A 122 -18.10 -0.01 7.35
N ASP A 123 -17.14 -0.91 7.14
CA ASP A 123 -17.38 -2.34 6.98
C ASP A 123 -17.98 -2.97 8.25
N ARG A 124 -17.54 -2.54 9.41
CA ARG A 124 -18.11 -2.99 10.71
C ARG A 124 -19.51 -2.46 10.98
N SER A 125 -19.86 -1.29 10.48
CA SER A 125 -21.14 -0.62 10.74
C SER A 125 -22.24 -1.02 9.76
N ALA A 126 -21.90 -1.46 8.55
CA ALA A 126 -22.81 -1.82 7.50
C ALA A 126 -22.76 -3.33 7.24
N LYS A 127 -23.93 -4.00 7.24
CA LYS A 127 -24.05 -5.38 6.75
C LYS A 127 -24.01 -5.38 5.22
N GLY A 128 -22.87 -4.97 4.65
CA GLY A 128 -22.64 -4.91 3.23
C GLY A 128 -21.53 -5.85 2.79
N MET A 129 -21.42 -6.07 1.50
CA MET A 129 -20.38 -6.85 0.87
C MET A 129 -19.87 -6.10 -0.37
N MET A 130 -18.56 -6.11 -0.58
CA MET A 130 -17.95 -5.70 -1.85
C MET A 130 -17.61 -6.94 -2.67
N ALA A 131 -17.95 -6.92 -3.94
CA ALA A 131 -17.58 -7.97 -4.89
C ALA A 131 -16.90 -7.36 -6.11
N ALA A 132 -15.81 -7.97 -6.58
CA ALA A 132 -15.21 -7.66 -7.85
C ALA A 132 -15.75 -8.64 -8.89
N VAL A 133 -16.37 -8.10 -9.94
CA VAL A 133 -16.85 -8.90 -11.07
C VAL A 133 -15.77 -8.90 -12.13
N LEU A 134 -15.28 -10.10 -12.48
CA LEU A 134 -14.24 -10.31 -13.48
C LEU A 134 -14.84 -11.01 -14.69
N GLY A 135 -14.49 -10.52 -15.89
CA GLY A 135 -14.92 -11.12 -17.16
C GLY A 135 -15.70 -10.16 -18.05
N THR A 136 -15.89 -10.57 -19.30
CA THR A 136 -16.59 -9.80 -20.33
C THR A 136 -18.02 -10.29 -20.58
N ASP A 137 -18.35 -11.49 -20.10
CA ASP A 137 -19.66 -12.12 -20.29
C ASP A 137 -20.61 -11.79 -19.14
N LEU A 138 -20.78 -10.49 -18.88
CA LEU A 138 -21.81 -10.02 -17.96
C LEU A 138 -23.17 -10.15 -18.65
N PRO A 139 -24.13 -10.96 -18.11
CA PRO A 139 -25.49 -10.89 -18.58
C PRO A 139 -25.97 -9.46 -18.40
N CYS A 140 -26.57 -8.87 -19.45
CA CYS A 140 -27.17 -7.53 -19.41
C CYS A 140 -28.42 -7.54 -18.50
N TYR A 141 -28.20 -7.57 -17.20
CA TYR A 141 -29.22 -7.32 -16.18
C TYR A 141 -28.84 -6.00 -15.47
N LEU A 142 -29.10 -4.91 -16.18
CA LEU A 142 -29.25 -3.57 -15.61
C LEU A 142 -30.68 -3.08 -15.92
#